data_0f2d29dc7a78c3193e162ed0b91d695f
#
_entry.id   0f2d29dc7a78c3193e162ed0b91d695f
#
_cell.length_a   1.000
_cell.length_b   1.000
_cell.length_c   1.000
_cell.angle_alpha   90.00
_cell.angle_beta   90.00
_cell.angle_gamma   90.00
#
_symmetry.space_group_name_H-M   'P 1'
#
loop_
_entity.id
_entity.type
_entity.pdbx_description
1 polymer ?
#
loop_
_entity_poly.entity_id
_entity_poly.type
_entity_poly.pdbx_seq_one_letter_code
_entity_poly.pdbx_strand_id
1 'polypeptide(L)'
;MGLFDVFKKNNNSLKQDLSDKDNHPGMIFIIHLLMEDMCEMPDKEFMCNIMEKHLGKIECFAHDNKTAGFAPFKYSIHFEKENKDIPPQLMVMGCMKEEKPVMDEIAKSQTWDCSESDEILSNCKYRVVATDMLAAGLHYKDRAEMLVDYIEALVEIFPSCKAVVFENSKKMFTREQILNCDVPKNHRFIYYAVNVRFFNIEGTNDMLVDTLGMSTLFLPDLQYHFHDVDPNDVVNHAYNVLSYIYEKDNPIDSGDHIDGIKDGEIDAEVQWIVQYESSLIQPVRDVLDVNMGEFASGNR
;
A
#
# COMPACT_ATOMS: atom_id res chain seq x y z
N MET A 1 19.77 21.07 20.83
CA MET A 1 19.14 19.76 20.99
C MET A 1 18.48 19.49 19.65
N GLY A 2 19.21 18.78 18.80
CA GLY A 2 18.76 18.53 17.42
C GLY A 2 17.67 17.46 17.40
N LEU A 3 16.87 17.46 16.34
CA LEU A 3 15.77 16.50 16.10
C LEU A 3 16.23 15.02 16.21
N PHE A 4 17.53 14.77 16.05
CA PHE A 4 18.16 13.45 16.10
C PHE A 4 18.52 12.92 17.50
N ASP A 5 18.50 13.77 18.54
CA ASP A 5 18.84 13.32 19.91
C ASP A 5 17.67 12.58 20.60
N VAL A 6 16.46 12.64 20.03
CA VAL A 6 15.28 11.95 20.56
C VAL A 6 15.31 10.46 20.18
N PHE A 7 16.06 10.07 19.14
CA PHE A 7 16.08 8.70 18.60
C PHE A 7 17.11 7.75 19.23
N LYS A 8 17.92 8.22 20.19
CA LYS A 8 19.01 7.43 20.81
C LYS A 8 18.59 6.54 21.99
N LYS A 9 17.29 6.29 22.21
CA LYS A 9 16.83 5.39 23.29
C LYS A 9 15.90 4.33 22.74
N ASN A 10 16.45 3.20 22.42
CA ASN A 10 16.04 1.81 22.64
C ASN A 10 16.54 0.93 21.50
N ASN A 11 17.74 0.38 21.68
CA ASN A 11 18.24 -0.76 20.90
C ASN A 11 17.55 -2.08 21.35
N ASN A 12 16.25 -2.09 21.52
CA ASN A 12 15.48 -3.33 21.54
C ASN A 12 14.82 -3.44 20.16
N SER A 13 15.06 -4.53 19.47
CA SER A 13 14.52 -4.87 18.16
C SER A 13 13.10 -4.33 17.99
N LEU A 14 12.97 -3.20 17.27
CA LEU A 14 11.68 -2.64 16.87
C LEU A 14 11.12 -3.49 15.71
N LYS A 15 11.07 -4.81 15.86
CA LYS A 15 10.27 -5.61 14.94
C LYS A 15 8.83 -5.22 15.19
N GLN A 16 8.17 -4.76 14.15
CA GLN A 16 6.77 -4.40 14.21
C GLN A 16 5.99 -5.57 14.86
N ASP A 17 5.25 -5.28 15.93
CA ASP A 17 4.41 -6.28 16.56
C ASP A 17 3.22 -6.57 15.66
N LEU A 18 3.40 -7.51 14.75
CA LEU A 18 2.37 -7.96 13.81
C LEU A 18 1.17 -8.60 14.53
N SER A 19 1.29 -8.87 15.84
CA SER A 19 0.18 -9.38 16.67
C SER A 19 -0.74 -8.26 17.17
N ASP A 20 -0.26 -7.01 17.29
CA ASP A 20 -1.09 -5.85 17.66
C ASP A 20 -1.84 -5.27 16.45
N LYS A 21 -2.79 -6.06 15.94
CA LYS A 21 -3.60 -5.67 14.79
C LYS A 21 -4.57 -4.52 15.09
N ASP A 22 -4.90 -4.29 16.35
CA ASP A 22 -5.90 -3.30 16.77
C ASP A 22 -5.39 -1.85 16.63
N ASN A 23 -4.08 -1.65 16.73
CA ASN A 23 -3.45 -0.32 16.62
C ASN A 23 -2.58 -0.17 15.36
N HIS A 24 -2.65 -1.14 14.44
CA HIS A 24 -1.82 -1.13 13.26
C HIS A 24 -2.40 -0.21 12.16
N PRO A 25 -1.59 0.65 11.50
CA PRO A 25 -2.06 1.58 10.46
C PRO A 25 -2.65 0.87 9.23
N GLY A 26 -2.36 -0.42 9.02
CA GLY A 26 -2.87 -1.24 7.93
C GLY A 26 -4.18 -1.97 8.22
N MET A 27 -4.83 -1.74 9.37
CA MET A 27 -6.01 -2.50 9.77
C MET A 27 -7.19 -2.36 8.79
N ILE A 28 -7.35 -1.18 8.21
CA ILE A 28 -8.38 -0.89 7.20
C ILE A 28 -7.70 -0.42 5.91
N PHE A 29 -8.10 -1.01 4.78
CA PHE A 29 -7.67 -0.56 3.46
C PHE A 29 -8.75 0.30 2.82
N ILE A 30 -8.38 1.50 2.38
CA ILE A 30 -9.33 2.47 1.81
C ILE A 30 -8.93 2.79 0.37
N ILE A 31 -9.91 2.72 -0.52
CA ILE A 31 -9.78 2.96 -1.95
C ILE A 31 -10.69 4.14 -2.31
N HIS A 32 -10.14 5.13 -3.00
CA HIS A 32 -10.89 6.23 -3.60
C HIS A 32 -10.93 6.07 -5.11
N LEU A 33 -12.13 5.96 -5.67
CA LEU A 33 -12.35 6.02 -7.11
C LEU A 33 -12.73 7.46 -7.45
N LEU A 34 -11.90 8.15 -8.22
CA LEU A 34 -12.06 9.55 -8.56
C LEU A 34 -12.96 9.73 -9.78
N MET A 35 -13.94 10.63 -9.66
CA MET A 35 -14.96 10.91 -10.66
C MET A 35 -14.99 12.39 -11.00
N GLU A 36 -15.17 12.74 -12.27
CA GLU A 36 -15.43 14.12 -12.70
C GLU A 36 -16.86 14.54 -12.32
N ASP A 37 -17.82 13.66 -12.51
CA ASP A 37 -19.23 13.89 -12.24
C ASP A 37 -19.76 12.93 -11.17
N MET A 38 -20.89 13.33 -10.55
CA MET A 38 -21.60 12.47 -9.63
C MET A 38 -22.18 11.27 -10.38
N CYS A 39 -21.98 10.07 -9.85
CA CYS A 39 -22.57 8.85 -10.36
C CYS A 39 -23.55 8.23 -9.34
N GLU A 40 -24.54 7.52 -9.82
CA GLU A 40 -25.44 6.73 -8.98
C GLU A 40 -24.78 5.42 -8.57
N MET A 41 -25.27 4.82 -7.46
CA MET A 41 -24.90 3.45 -7.09
C MET A 41 -25.46 2.50 -8.17
N PRO A 42 -24.61 1.67 -8.81
CA PRO A 42 -25.08 0.74 -9.82
C PRO A 42 -26.09 -0.29 -9.25
N ASP A 43 -26.86 -0.89 -10.13
CA ASP A 43 -27.84 -1.91 -9.76
C ASP A 43 -27.21 -3.09 -9.02
N LYS A 44 -27.96 -3.64 -8.05
CA LYS A 44 -27.50 -4.75 -7.19
C LYS A 44 -27.06 -5.97 -7.98
N GLU A 45 -27.86 -6.39 -8.96
CA GLU A 45 -27.57 -7.59 -9.76
C GLU A 45 -26.30 -7.38 -10.60
N PHE A 46 -26.16 -6.21 -11.21
CA PHE A 46 -24.95 -5.82 -11.94
C PHE A 46 -23.71 -5.86 -11.06
N MET A 47 -23.76 -5.24 -9.87
CA MET A 47 -22.62 -5.24 -8.93
C MET A 47 -22.30 -6.66 -8.47
N CYS A 48 -23.31 -7.47 -8.11
CA CYS A 48 -23.09 -8.85 -7.68
C CYS A 48 -22.41 -9.68 -8.77
N ASN A 49 -22.83 -9.56 -10.02
CA ASN A 49 -22.27 -10.34 -11.14
C ASN A 49 -20.77 -10.01 -11.34
N ILE A 50 -20.39 -8.75 -11.23
CA ILE A 50 -18.96 -8.36 -11.36
C ILE A 50 -18.17 -8.80 -10.13
N MET A 51 -18.68 -8.60 -8.92
CA MET A 51 -18.02 -9.07 -7.70
C MET A 51 -17.83 -10.59 -7.71
N GLU A 52 -18.84 -11.37 -8.13
CA GLU A 52 -18.70 -12.83 -8.25
C GLU A 52 -17.68 -13.26 -9.31
N LYS A 53 -17.59 -12.53 -10.41
CA LYS A 53 -16.57 -12.77 -11.44
C LYS A 53 -15.14 -12.72 -10.89
N HIS A 54 -14.86 -11.75 -10.01
CA HIS A 54 -13.51 -11.53 -9.46
C HIS A 54 -13.26 -12.29 -8.15
N LEU A 55 -14.22 -12.27 -7.21
CA LEU A 55 -14.07 -12.76 -5.84
C LEU A 55 -14.67 -14.15 -5.61
N GLY A 56 -15.29 -14.76 -6.65
CA GLY A 56 -16.01 -16.00 -6.51
C GLY A 56 -17.35 -15.80 -5.79
N LYS A 57 -17.86 -16.85 -5.14
CA LYS A 57 -19.15 -16.78 -4.45
C LYS A 57 -19.17 -15.69 -3.38
N ILE A 58 -20.15 -14.79 -3.46
CA ILE A 58 -20.36 -13.70 -2.50
C ILE A 58 -21.78 -13.73 -1.91
N GLU A 59 -21.95 -13.00 -0.79
CA GLU A 59 -23.25 -12.53 -0.31
C GLU A 59 -23.27 -10.99 -0.43
N CYS A 60 -24.30 -10.44 -1.05
CA CYS A 60 -24.58 -9.02 -0.98
C CYS A 60 -25.52 -8.77 0.21
N PHE A 61 -24.95 -8.40 1.36
CA PHE A 61 -25.68 -8.22 2.62
C PHE A 61 -26.29 -6.82 2.79
N ALA A 62 -25.86 -5.86 1.99
CA ALA A 62 -26.41 -4.50 1.96
C ALA A 62 -26.38 -3.95 0.53
N HIS A 63 -27.44 -3.25 0.11
CA HIS A 63 -27.47 -2.49 -1.13
C HIS A 63 -28.59 -1.47 -1.09
N ASP A 64 -28.23 -0.20 -1.17
CA ASP A 64 -29.11 0.93 -1.40
C ASP A 64 -28.40 1.99 -2.26
N ASN A 65 -28.98 3.18 -2.41
CA ASN A 65 -28.38 4.26 -3.22
C ASN A 65 -27.16 4.94 -2.58
N LYS A 66 -26.77 4.57 -1.36
CA LYS A 66 -25.66 5.14 -0.60
C LYS A 66 -24.59 4.12 -0.23
N THR A 67 -24.94 2.86 -0.16
CA THR A 67 -24.04 1.83 0.37
C THR A 67 -24.30 0.49 -0.30
N ALA A 68 -23.22 -0.23 -0.63
CA ALA A 68 -23.27 -1.63 -0.98
C ALA A 68 -22.25 -2.41 -0.14
N GLY A 69 -22.62 -3.62 0.30
CA GLY A 69 -21.79 -4.46 1.13
C GLY A 69 -21.75 -5.90 0.62
N PHE A 70 -20.56 -6.49 0.55
CA PHE A 70 -20.31 -7.82 0.00
C PHE A 70 -19.45 -8.65 0.94
N ALA A 71 -19.77 -9.93 1.07
CA ALA A 71 -18.99 -10.89 1.85
C ALA A 71 -18.51 -12.03 0.94
N PRO A 72 -17.23 -12.08 0.54
CA PRO A 72 -16.69 -13.14 -0.29
C PRO A 72 -16.44 -14.41 0.52
N PHE A 73 -17.11 -15.51 0.19
CA PHE A 73 -17.01 -16.78 0.92
C PHE A 73 -15.74 -17.59 0.62
N LYS A 74 -14.91 -17.15 -0.32
CA LYS A 74 -13.60 -17.75 -0.58
C LYS A 74 -12.66 -17.57 0.61
N TYR A 75 -12.86 -16.53 1.42
CA TYR A 75 -12.01 -16.15 2.54
C TYR A 75 -12.77 -16.29 3.85
N SER A 76 -12.08 -16.63 4.93
CA SER A 76 -12.70 -16.84 6.24
C SER A 76 -11.77 -16.41 7.36
N ILE A 77 -12.31 -15.71 8.36
CA ILE A 77 -11.60 -15.29 9.56
C ILE A 77 -12.20 -16.06 10.74
N HIS A 78 -11.35 -16.76 11.48
CA HIS A 78 -11.76 -17.46 12.69
C HIS A 78 -11.81 -16.51 13.89
N PHE A 79 -12.96 -16.38 14.51
CA PHE A 79 -13.15 -15.63 15.74
C PHE A 79 -13.15 -16.58 16.92
N GLU A 80 -12.04 -16.62 17.66
CA GLU A 80 -11.82 -17.57 18.77
C GLU A 80 -12.89 -17.48 19.87
N LYS A 81 -13.30 -16.25 20.25
CA LYS A 81 -14.28 -16.03 21.33
C LYS A 81 -15.63 -16.66 21.06
N GLU A 82 -16.09 -16.56 19.82
CA GLU A 82 -17.39 -17.08 19.36
C GLU A 82 -17.28 -18.46 18.73
N ASN A 83 -16.04 -18.96 18.54
CA ASN A 83 -15.72 -20.16 17.78
C ASN A 83 -16.50 -20.22 16.45
N LYS A 84 -16.38 -19.14 15.69
CA LYS A 84 -17.14 -18.93 14.46
C LYS A 84 -16.24 -18.41 13.35
N ASP A 85 -16.44 -18.95 12.15
CA ASP A 85 -15.81 -18.47 10.93
C ASP A 85 -16.71 -17.44 10.25
N ILE A 86 -16.15 -16.27 9.93
CA ILE A 86 -16.89 -15.16 9.31
C ILE A 86 -16.09 -14.70 8.08
N PRO A 87 -16.75 -14.51 6.91
CA PRO A 87 -16.09 -13.92 5.76
C PRO A 87 -15.73 -12.45 6.02
N PRO A 88 -14.66 -11.93 5.40
CA PRO A 88 -14.39 -10.50 5.40
C PRO A 88 -15.54 -9.73 4.74
N GLN A 89 -15.63 -8.45 5.03
CA GLN A 89 -16.67 -7.58 4.49
C GLN A 89 -16.04 -6.50 3.62
N LEU A 90 -16.57 -6.33 2.43
CA LEU A 90 -16.18 -5.30 1.47
C LEU A 90 -17.30 -4.29 1.34
N MET A 91 -17.00 -3.02 1.57
CA MET A 91 -17.98 -1.95 1.57
C MET A 91 -17.69 -0.94 0.47
N VAL A 92 -18.74 -0.52 -0.22
CA VAL A 92 -18.73 0.58 -1.20
C VAL A 92 -19.66 1.66 -0.72
N MET A 93 -19.16 2.88 -0.54
CA MET A 93 -19.96 4.06 -0.25
C MET A 93 -20.31 4.75 -1.56
N GLY A 94 -21.53 5.26 -1.68
CA GLY A 94 -22.01 5.96 -2.86
C GLY A 94 -21.17 7.19 -3.20
N CYS A 95 -21.26 7.62 -4.45
CA CYS A 95 -20.53 8.75 -4.95
C CYS A 95 -20.86 10.02 -4.15
N MET A 96 -19.84 10.71 -3.70
CA MET A 96 -19.96 11.94 -2.91
C MET A 96 -19.06 13.04 -3.46
N LYS A 97 -19.47 14.28 -3.25
CA LYS A 97 -18.63 15.42 -3.58
C LYS A 97 -17.42 15.47 -2.65
N GLU A 98 -16.26 15.72 -3.22
CA GLU A 98 -15.03 15.88 -2.46
C GLU A 98 -15.03 17.22 -1.72
N GLU A 99 -14.90 17.17 -0.39
CA GLU A 99 -14.83 18.35 0.46
C GLU A 99 -13.38 18.78 0.73
N LYS A 100 -12.44 17.83 0.68
CA LYS A 100 -11.02 18.04 0.91
C LYS A 100 -10.21 17.24 -0.11
N PRO A 101 -9.07 17.76 -0.57
CA PRO A 101 -8.18 17.03 -1.47
C PRO A 101 -7.84 15.63 -0.91
N VAL A 102 -7.91 14.62 -1.77
CA VAL A 102 -7.57 13.23 -1.45
C VAL A 102 -6.07 13.06 -1.21
N MET A 103 -5.26 13.97 -1.74
CA MET A 103 -3.81 14.03 -1.59
C MET A 103 -3.36 15.43 -1.18
N ASP A 104 -2.37 15.50 -0.30
CA ASP A 104 -1.61 16.72 -0.04
C ASP A 104 -0.49 16.92 -1.09
N GLU A 105 0.23 18.04 -1.02
CA GLU A 105 1.27 18.38 -2.01
C GLU A 105 2.45 17.38 -2.01
N ILE A 106 2.79 16.78 -0.86
CA ILE A 106 3.82 15.76 -0.76
C ILE A 106 3.36 14.49 -1.49
N ALA A 107 2.16 14.03 -1.20
CA ALA A 107 1.60 12.85 -1.86
C ALA A 107 1.49 13.04 -3.38
N LYS A 108 1.06 14.22 -3.84
CA LYS A 108 1.01 14.54 -5.28
C LYS A 108 2.38 14.46 -5.94
N SER A 109 3.44 14.93 -5.29
CA SER A 109 4.80 14.86 -5.83
C SER A 109 5.33 13.43 -5.97
N GLN A 110 4.63 12.43 -5.41
CA GLN A 110 5.00 11.01 -5.40
C GLN A 110 4.08 10.12 -6.25
N THR A 111 3.35 10.71 -7.19
CA THR A 111 2.42 9.99 -8.09
C THR A 111 3.11 9.55 -9.39
N TRP A 112 4.30 9.00 -9.29
CA TRP A 112 5.17 8.63 -10.43
C TRP A 112 4.51 7.70 -11.44
N ASP A 113 3.64 6.79 -10.97
CA ASP A 113 2.97 5.79 -11.79
C ASP A 113 1.77 6.38 -12.60
N CYS A 114 1.37 7.62 -12.32
CA CYS A 114 0.25 8.28 -12.96
C CYS A 114 0.65 9.65 -13.54
N SER A 115 1.09 9.67 -14.79
CA SER A 115 1.53 10.91 -15.46
C SER A 115 0.44 11.96 -15.61
N GLU A 116 -0.84 11.56 -15.55
CA GLU A 116 -2.02 12.41 -15.68
C GLU A 116 -2.56 12.86 -14.31
N SER A 117 -1.82 12.60 -13.21
CA SER A 117 -2.30 12.82 -11.84
C SER A 117 -2.76 14.25 -11.57
N ASP A 118 -2.02 15.26 -11.98
CA ASP A 118 -2.37 16.69 -11.78
C ASP A 118 -3.67 17.06 -12.47
N GLU A 119 -3.86 16.62 -13.72
CA GLU A 119 -5.08 16.88 -14.49
C GLU A 119 -6.29 16.17 -13.84
N ILE A 120 -6.15 14.89 -13.50
CA ILE A 120 -7.21 14.10 -12.88
C ILE A 120 -7.60 14.70 -11.53
N LEU A 121 -6.63 15.00 -10.65
CA LEU A 121 -6.87 15.60 -9.34
C LEU A 121 -7.52 17.00 -9.43
N SER A 122 -7.22 17.76 -10.51
CA SER A 122 -7.86 19.05 -10.73
C SER A 122 -9.29 18.95 -11.26
N ASN A 123 -9.60 17.93 -12.07
CA ASN A 123 -10.89 17.76 -12.74
C ASN A 123 -11.89 16.94 -11.93
N CYS A 124 -11.45 15.91 -11.22
CA CYS A 124 -12.32 15.08 -10.40
C CYS A 124 -12.79 15.83 -9.15
N LYS A 125 -14.10 15.98 -9.00
CA LYS A 125 -14.74 16.67 -7.88
C LYS A 125 -15.61 15.74 -7.04
N TYR A 126 -15.71 14.49 -7.42
CA TYR A 126 -16.48 13.46 -6.76
C TYR A 126 -15.64 12.21 -6.57
N ARG A 127 -16.01 11.40 -5.61
CA ARG A 127 -15.38 10.10 -5.37
C ARG A 127 -16.36 9.06 -4.85
N VAL A 128 -16.11 7.82 -5.21
CA VAL A 128 -16.64 6.65 -4.53
C VAL A 128 -15.57 6.16 -3.56
N VAL A 129 -15.95 5.80 -2.35
CA VAL A 129 -15.02 5.25 -1.35
C VAL A 129 -15.35 3.78 -1.14
N ALA A 130 -14.33 2.95 -1.20
CA ALA A 130 -14.45 1.52 -0.94
C ALA A 130 -13.44 1.09 0.12
N THR A 131 -13.78 0.06 0.91
CA THR A 131 -12.94 -0.39 2.02
C THR A 131 -13.16 -1.87 2.32
N ASP A 132 -12.15 -2.50 2.93
CA ASP A 132 -12.30 -3.80 3.57
C ASP A 132 -12.63 -3.63 5.06
N MET A 133 -13.41 -4.54 5.60
CA MET A 133 -13.70 -4.65 7.03
C MET A 133 -13.44 -6.08 7.49
N LEU A 134 -12.94 -6.23 8.69
CA LEU A 134 -12.56 -7.52 9.31
C LEU A 134 -11.39 -8.24 8.62
N ALA A 135 -11.00 -7.85 7.41
CA ALA A 135 -10.01 -8.54 6.59
C ALA A 135 -8.59 -8.56 7.20
N ALA A 136 -8.30 -7.72 8.19
CA ALA A 136 -7.06 -7.76 8.98
C ALA A 136 -6.82 -9.13 9.66
N GLY A 137 -7.87 -9.92 9.87
CA GLY A 137 -7.78 -11.29 10.40
C GLY A 137 -7.34 -12.36 9.40
N LEU A 138 -7.32 -12.05 8.11
CA LEU A 138 -6.85 -12.97 7.07
C LEU A 138 -5.34 -13.17 7.11
N HIS A 139 -4.87 -14.31 6.59
CA HIS A 139 -3.48 -14.43 6.18
C HIS A 139 -3.16 -13.35 5.14
N TYR A 140 -1.99 -12.71 5.24
CA TYR A 140 -1.67 -11.53 4.43
C TYR A 140 -1.72 -11.78 2.91
N LYS A 141 -1.37 -12.98 2.43
CA LYS A 141 -1.49 -13.36 1.00
C LYS A 141 -2.94 -13.45 0.55
N ASP A 142 -3.81 -14.01 1.38
CA ASP A 142 -5.25 -14.10 1.10
C ASP A 142 -5.87 -12.70 1.08
N ARG A 143 -5.45 -11.83 2.02
CA ARG A 143 -5.87 -10.42 2.02
C ARG A 143 -5.41 -9.68 0.79
N ALA A 144 -4.15 -9.85 0.39
CA ALA A 144 -3.60 -9.24 -0.81
C ALA A 144 -4.35 -9.67 -2.08
N GLU A 145 -4.59 -10.97 -2.25
CA GLU A 145 -5.36 -11.51 -3.38
C GLU A 145 -6.78 -10.94 -3.41
N MET A 146 -7.48 -10.97 -2.27
CA MET A 146 -8.82 -10.41 -2.15
C MET A 146 -8.87 -8.92 -2.52
N LEU A 147 -7.91 -8.13 -2.04
CA LEU A 147 -7.87 -6.70 -2.32
C LEU A 147 -7.58 -6.41 -3.79
N VAL A 148 -6.71 -7.18 -4.45
CA VAL A 148 -6.47 -7.08 -5.90
C VAL A 148 -7.76 -7.37 -6.66
N ASP A 149 -8.44 -8.48 -6.36
CA ASP A 149 -9.71 -8.87 -7.00
C ASP A 149 -10.79 -7.79 -6.78
N TYR A 150 -10.81 -7.21 -5.59
CA TYR A 150 -11.75 -6.14 -5.25
C TYR A 150 -11.48 -4.85 -6.02
N ILE A 151 -10.22 -4.43 -6.13
CA ILE A 151 -9.82 -3.24 -6.92
C ILE A 151 -10.24 -3.41 -8.37
N GLU A 152 -9.95 -4.56 -8.97
CA GLU A 152 -10.29 -4.85 -10.36
C GLU A 152 -11.81 -4.90 -10.58
N ALA A 153 -12.57 -5.46 -9.64
CA ALA A 153 -14.03 -5.44 -9.67
C ALA A 153 -14.59 -4.00 -9.61
N LEU A 154 -14.03 -3.16 -8.73
CA LEU A 154 -14.50 -1.78 -8.55
C LEU A 154 -14.34 -0.94 -9.83
N VAL A 155 -13.22 -1.06 -10.55
CA VAL A 155 -13.00 -0.30 -11.79
C VAL A 155 -13.88 -0.78 -12.95
N GLU A 156 -14.35 -2.03 -12.92
CA GLU A 156 -15.38 -2.53 -13.84
C GLU A 156 -16.78 -2.00 -13.46
N ILE A 157 -17.11 -2.00 -12.17
CA ILE A 157 -18.40 -1.53 -11.64
C ILE A 157 -18.63 -0.05 -11.91
N PHE A 158 -17.55 0.77 -11.83
CA PHE A 158 -17.62 2.21 -12.01
C PHE A 158 -16.87 2.65 -13.27
N PRO A 159 -17.47 2.51 -14.46
CA PRO A 159 -16.78 2.82 -15.73
C PRO A 159 -16.47 4.31 -15.94
N SER A 160 -17.13 5.22 -15.20
CA SER A 160 -16.82 6.66 -15.18
C SER A 160 -15.63 7.03 -14.29
N CYS A 161 -15.07 6.08 -13.54
CA CYS A 161 -13.86 6.28 -12.74
C CYS A 161 -12.70 6.70 -13.64
N LYS A 162 -11.99 7.76 -13.27
CA LYS A 162 -10.80 8.25 -13.98
C LYS A 162 -9.53 7.65 -13.39
N ALA A 163 -9.47 7.60 -12.08
CA ALA A 163 -8.32 7.04 -11.38
C ALA A 163 -8.72 6.45 -10.02
N VAL A 164 -7.86 5.62 -9.50
CA VAL A 164 -7.94 5.02 -8.17
C VAL A 164 -6.78 5.53 -7.33
N VAL A 165 -7.08 5.98 -6.11
CA VAL A 165 -6.10 6.38 -5.11
C VAL A 165 -6.21 5.44 -3.92
N PHE A 166 -5.09 4.87 -3.53
CA PHE A 166 -4.99 4.02 -2.34
C PHE A 166 -4.61 4.88 -1.13
N GLU A 167 -5.55 5.07 -0.19
CA GLU A 167 -5.38 5.97 0.96
C GLU A 167 -4.13 5.63 1.78
N ASN A 168 -3.87 4.34 2.00
CA ASN A 168 -2.78 3.85 2.84
C ASN A 168 -1.38 4.17 2.30
N SER A 169 -1.23 4.26 0.98
CA SER A 169 0.05 4.50 0.31
C SER A 169 0.13 5.81 -0.46
N LYS A 170 -1.01 6.46 -0.68
CA LYS A 170 -1.16 7.60 -1.58
C LYS A 170 -0.71 7.30 -3.03
N LYS A 171 -0.64 6.02 -3.39
CA LYS A 171 -0.37 5.61 -4.76
C LYS A 171 -1.61 5.82 -5.62
N MET A 172 -1.41 6.14 -6.89
CA MET A 172 -2.47 6.47 -7.82
C MET A 172 -2.24 5.78 -9.16
N PHE A 173 -3.32 5.22 -9.72
CA PHE A 173 -3.37 4.68 -11.08
C PHE A 173 -4.61 5.16 -11.80
N THR A 174 -4.51 5.36 -13.11
CA THR A 174 -5.71 5.53 -13.93
C THR A 174 -6.51 4.23 -13.97
N ARG A 175 -7.82 4.33 -14.23
CA ARG A 175 -8.67 3.16 -14.47
C ARG A 175 -8.10 2.23 -15.55
N GLU A 176 -7.61 2.81 -16.63
CA GLU A 176 -7.07 2.08 -17.77
C GLU A 176 -5.80 1.30 -17.43
N GLN A 177 -4.93 1.84 -16.58
CA GLN A 177 -3.75 1.13 -16.09
C GLN A 177 -4.12 -0.11 -15.27
N ILE A 178 -5.18 -0.04 -14.47
CA ILE A 178 -5.66 -1.20 -13.70
C ILE A 178 -6.27 -2.25 -14.63
N LEU A 179 -7.13 -1.85 -15.57
CA LEU A 179 -7.80 -2.77 -16.50
C LEU A 179 -6.82 -3.50 -17.43
N ASN A 180 -5.74 -2.84 -17.83
CA ASN A 180 -4.75 -3.36 -18.75
C ASN A 180 -3.46 -3.82 -18.07
N CYS A 181 -3.50 -4.08 -16.75
CA CYS A 181 -2.33 -4.49 -15.98
C CYS A 181 -1.81 -5.86 -16.43
N ASP A 182 -0.58 -5.90 -16.90
CA ASP A 182 0.14 -7.10 -17.34
C ASP A 182 1.02 -7.74 -16.24
N VAL A 183 1.11 -7.07 -15.07
CA VAL A 183 1.85 -7.61 -13.91
C VAL A 183 1.20 -8.92 -13.45
N PRO A 184 2.00 -9.99 -13.17
CA PRO A 184 1.48 -11.24 -12.63
C PRO A 184 0.64 -11.03 -11.37
N LYS A 185 -0.50 -11.73 -11.27
CA LYS A 185 -1.53 -11.47 -10.24
C LYS A 185 -0.97 -11.50 -8.81
N ASN A 186 -0.05 -12.41 -8.52
CA ASN A 186 0.58 -12.54 -7.21
C ASN A 186 1.48 -11.35 -6.81
N HIS A 187 1.87 -10.48 -7.75
CA HIS A 187 2.65 -9.27 -7.49
C HIS A 187 1.81 -7.99 -7.58
N ARG A 188 0.55 -8.06 -8.02
CA ARG A 188 -0.29 -6.88 -8.25
C ARG A 188 -0.57 -6.08 -6.99
N PHE A 189 -0.65 -6.72 -5.81
CA PHE A 189 -0.85 -5.97 -4.58
C PHE A 189 0.27 -4.96 -4.33
N ILE A 190 1.54 -5.41 -4.43
CA ILE A 190 2.70 -4.52 -4.28
C ILE A 190 2.67 -3.44 -5.36
N TYR A 191 2.40 -3.84 -6.60
CA TYR A 191 2.34 -2.91 -7.72
C TYR A 191 1.26 -1.82 -7.54
N TYR A 192 0.03 -2.20 -7.13
CA TYR A 192 -1.06 -1.24 -6.95
C TYR A 192 -0.96 -0.44 -5.66
N ALA A 193 -0.69 -1.12 -4.54
CA ALA A 193 -0.97 -0.59 -3.21
C ALA A 193 0.28 -0.19 -2.41
N VAL A 194 1.48 -0.40 -2.95
CA VAL A 194 2.72 0.03 -2.30
C VAL A 194 3.39 1.12 -3.13
N ASN A 195 3.58 2.30 -2.54
CA ASN A 195 4.26 3.43 -3.16
C ASN A 195 5.73 3.43 -2.76
N VAL A 196 6.63 3.52 -3.73
CA VAL A 196 8.05 3.80 -3.49
C VAL A 196 8.26 5.30 -3.70
N ARG A 197 8.63 6.02 -2.63
CA ARG A 197 8.73 7.47 -2.62
C ARG A 197 10.19 7.90 -2.60
N PHE A 198 10.47 9.04 -3.22
CA PHE A 198 11.81 9.61 -3.31
C PHE A 198 11.83 11.06 -2.84
N PHE A 199 12.83 11.40 -2.02
CA PHE A 199 13.00 12.73 -1.45
C PHE A 199 14.47 13.16 -1.50
N ASN A 200 14.71 14.42 -1.89
CA ASN A 200 16.00 15.09 -1.67
C ASN A 200 16.00 15.74 -0.29
N ILE A 201 17.10 15.64 0.43
CA ILE A 201 17.25 16.28 1.74
C ILE A 201 17.81 17.68 1.56
N GLU A 202 17.03 18.69 1.92
CA GLU A 202 17.39 20.09 1.74
C GLU A 202 18.72 20.45 2.46
N GLY A 203 19.61 21.12 1.74
CA GLY A 203 20.90 21.58 2.28
C GLY A 203 22.01 20.52 2.32
N THR A 204 21.75 19.33 1.79
CA THR A 204 22.74 18.24 1.66
C THR A 204 22.70 17.66 0.24
N ASN A 205 23.58 16.67 -0.02
CA ASN A 205 23.49 15.80 -1.20
C ASN A 205 22.79 14.48 -0.88
N ASP A 206 22.23 14.37 0.32
CA ASP A 206 21.57 13.14 0.76
C ASP A 206 20.20 12.99 0.12
N MET A 207 19.87 11.76 -0.12
CA MET A 207 18.60 11.30 -0.69
C MET A 207 17.94 10.30 0.25
N LEU A 208 16.62 10.20 0.14
CA LEU A 208 15.86 9.21 0.87
C LEU A 208 14.88 8.53 -0.07
N VAL A 209 14.91 7.20 -0.08
CA VAL A 209 13.87 6.36 -0.68
C VAL A 209 13.18 5.63 0.45
N ASP A 210 11.86 5.68 0.49
CA ASP A 210 11.08 4.85 1.39
C ASP A 210 9.91 4.18 0.66
N THR A 211 9.33 3.16 1.29
CA THR A 211 8.11 2.54 0.78
C THR A 211 6.95 2.79 1.72
N LEU A 212 5.74 2.84 1.18
CA LEU A 212 4.53 3.06 1.95
C LEU A 212 3.40 2.18 1.42
N GLY A 213 2.87 1.29 2.28
CA GLY A 213 1.72 0.45 1.93
C GLY A 213 1.81 -1.00 2.37
N MET A 214 2.99 -1.55 2.65
CA MET A 214 3.16 -2.93 3.14
C MET A 214 2.47 -3.16 4.49
N SER A 215 2.36 -2.12 5.29
CA SER A 215 1.62 -2.15 6.57
C SER A 215 0.17 -2.61 6.43
N THR A 216 -0.47 -2.44 5.27
CA THR A 216 -1.79 -3.03 4.98
C THR A 216 -1.79 -4.55 5.16
N LEU A 217 -0.68 -5.20 4.87
CA LEU A 217 -0.49 -6.64 5.01
C LEU A 217 0.21 -7.03 6.32
N PHE A 218 0.41 -6.10 7.24
CA PHE A 218 1.21 -6.30 8.46
C PHE A 218 2.66 -6.72 8.17
N LEU A 219 3.19 -6.26 7.04
CA LEU A 219 4.59 -6.42 6.62
C LEU A 219 5.32 -5.08 6.74
N PRO A 220 6.65 -5.09 6.95
CA PRO A 220 7.41 -3.85 7.06
C PRO A 220 7.51 -3.12 5.73
N ASP A 221 7.45 -1.80 5.79
CA ASP A 221 7.93 -0.92 4.74
C ASP A 221 9.47 -0.82 4.80
N LEU A 222 10.10 -0.28 3.76
CA LEU A 222 11.55 -0.09 3.66
C LEU A 222 11.91 1.37 3.76
N GLN A 223 13.19 1.65 4.14
CA GLN A 223 13.77 2.98 4.13
C GLN A 223 15.24 2.92 3.78
N TYR A 224 15.71 3.83 2.93
CA TYR A 224 17.09 4.03 2.51
C TYR A 224 17.44 5.51 2.67
N HIS A 225 18.42 5.84 3.46
CA HIS A 225 18.97 7.20 3.57
C HIS A 225 20.42 7.16 3.07
N PHE A 226 20.70 7.81 1.93
CA PHE A 226 21.91 7.56 1.15
C PHE A 226 22.39 8.79 0.36
N HIS A 227 23.60 8.68 -0.20
CA HIS A 227 24.20 9.62 -1.15
C HIS A 227 24.93 8.84 -2.27
N ASP A 228 25.25 9.54 -3.37
CA ASP A 228 26.12 9.08 -4.46
C ASP A 228 25.73 7.76 -5.16
N VAL A 229 24.46 7.35 -5.06
CA VAL A 229 23.87 6.22 -5.81
C VAL A 229 22.71 6.73 -6.64
N ASP A 230 22.48 6.16 -7.83
CA ASP A 230 21.32 6.51 -8.64
C ASP A 230 20.04 6.12 -7.89
N PRO A 231 19.11 7.06 -7.61
CA PRO A 231 17.89 6.75 -6.89
C PRO A 231 16.99 5.74 -7.61
N ASN A 232 17.08 5.62 -8.95
CA ASN A 232 16.32 4.61 -9.69
C ASN A 232 16.79 3.19 -9.37
N ASP A 233 18.10 3.00 -9.16
CA ASP A 233 18.65 1.71 -8.75
C ASP A 233 18.18 1.34 -7.34
N VAL A 234 18.11 2.32 -6.43
CA VAL A 234 17.58 2.13 -5.08
C VAL A 234 16.08 1.82 -5.09
N VAL A 235 15.30 2.48 -5.95
CA VAL A 235 13.86 2.18 -6.16
C VAL A 235 13.68 0.74 -6.66
N ASN A 236 14.47 0.32 -7.65
CA ASN A 236 14.41 -1.06 -8.18
C ASN A 236 14.80 -2.07 -7.10
N HIS A 237 15.84 -1.79 -6.33
CA HIS A 237 16.24 -2.62 -5.19
C HIS A 237 15.12 -2.73 -4.16
N ALA A 238 14.46 -1.62 -3.81
CA ALA A 238 13.34 -1.63 -2.88
C ALA A 238 12.21 -2.55 -3.34
N TYR A 239 11.80 -2.50 -4.62
CA TYR A 239 10.78 -3.42 -5.14
C TYR A 239 11.21 -4.89 -5.07
N ASN A 240 12.48 -5.21 -5.29
CA ASN A 240 13.00 -6.58 -5.14
C ASN A 240 12.93 -7.07 -3.70
N VAL A 241 13.36 -6.23 -2.73
CA VAL A 241 13.29 -6.57 -1.30
C VAL A 241 11.84 -6.69 -0.82
N LEU A 242 10.92 -5.81 -1.25
CA LEU A 242 9.49 -5.92 -0.95
C LEU A 242 8.90 -7.23 -1.47
N SER A 243 9.26 -7.61 -2.70
CA SER A 243 8.82 -8.89 -3.28
C SER A 243 9.34 -10.08 -2.48
N TYR A 244 10.59 -10.04 -2.05
CA TYR A 244 11.20 -11.06 -1.20
C TYR A 244 10.50 -11.17 0.16
N ILE A 245 10.25 -10.03 0.84
CA ILE A 245 9.50 -9.97 2.11
C ILE A 245 8.11 -10.59 1.94
N TYR A 246 7.40 -10.23 0.87
CA TYR A 246 6.07 -10.72 0.59
C TYR A 246 6.04 -12.22 0.28
N GLU A 247 6.97 -12.71 -0.54
CA GLU A 247 7.00 -14.12 -0.95
C GLU A 247 7.43 -15.06 0.18
N LYS A 248 8.37 -14.63 1.03
CA LYS A 248 9.04 -15.45 2.03
C LYS A 248 8.52 -15.26 3.45
N ASP A 249 7.39 -14.54 3.64
CA ASP A 249 6.78 -14.31 4.95
C ASP A 249 7.69 -13.53 5.91
N ASN A 250 8.27 -12.45 5.38
CA ASN A 250 9.16 -11.55 6.11
C ASN A 250 10.24 -12.27 6.95
N PRO A 251 11.22 -12.91 6.30
CA PRO A 251 12.26 -13.66 7.02
C PRO A 251 13.36 -12.77 7.60
N ILE A 252 13.28 -11.44 7.40
CA ILE A 252 14.37 -10.51 7.70
C ILE A 252 14.23 -9.99 9.13
N ASP A 253 15.28 -10.13 9.93
CA ASP A 253 15.39 -9.58 11.29
C ASP A 253 16.44 -8.45 11.37
N SER A 254 16.38 -7.64 12.44
CA SER A 254 17.38 -6.61 12.69
C SER A 254 18.78 -7.22 12.85
N GLY A 255 19.74 -6.71 12.09
CA GLY A 255 21.10 -7.19 12.06
C GLY A 255 21.39 -8.16 10.92
N ASP A 256 20.38 -8.57 10.17
CA ASP A 256 20.57 -9.36 8.96
C ASP A 256 21.25 -8.54 7.85
N HIS A 257 21.75 -9.25 6.86
CA HIS A 257 22.32 -8.67 5.65
C HIS A 257 21.45 -9.03 4.45
N ILE A 258 21.31 -8.07 3.56
CA ILE A 258 20.68 -8.26 2.26
C ILE A 258 21.69 -7.90 1.15
N ASP A 259 21.50 -8.47 -0.03
CA ASP A 259 22.32 -8.16 -1.18
C ASP A 259 22.15 -6.67 -1.54
N GLY A 260 23.26 -5.99 -1.84
CA GLY A 260 23.24 -4.58 -2.20
C GLY A 260 23.30 -4.35 -3.71
N ILE A 261 23.73 -3.16 -4.13
CA ILE A 261 23.83 -2.74 -5.53
C ILE A 261 25.29 -2.55 -5.92
N LYS A 262 25.67 -3.05 -7.10
CA LYS A 262 26.93 -2.78 -7.78
C LYS A 262 26.66 -2.57 -9.28
N ASP A 263 27.17 -1.48 -9.82
CA ASP A 263 27.00 -1.14 -11.24
C ASP A 263 25.51 -1.11 -11.70
N GLY A 264 24.58 -0.71 -10.81
CA GLY A 264 23.14 -0.63 -11.08
C GLY A 264 22.36 -1.95 -10.95
N GLU A 265 23.03 -3.06 -10.61
CA GLU A 265 22.41 -4.38 -10.46
C GLU A 265 22.58 -4.91 -9.03
N ILE A 266 21.68 -5.80 -8.61
CA ILE A 266 21.78 -6.48 -7.31
C ILE A 266 22.99 -7.42 -7.35
N ASP A 267 23.89 -7.30 -6.36
CA ASP A 267 25.11 -8.08 -6.27
C ASP A 267 25.29 -8.69 -4.87
N ALA A 268 25.35 -10.01 -4.80
CA ALA A 268 25.54 -10.75 -3.56
C ALA A 268 26.91 -10.57 -2.90
N GLU A 269 27.90 -9.99 -3.60
CA GLU A 269 29.18 -9.61 -3.01
C GLU A 269 29.10 -8.31 -2.19
N VAL A 270 28.07 -7.48 -2.46
CA VAL A 270 27.77 -6.27 -1.71
C VAL A 270 26.69 -6.60 -0.67
N GLN A 271 27.02 -6.42 0.60
CA GLN A 271 26.11 -6.78 1.68
C GLN A 271 25.75 -5.55 2.52
N TRP A 272 24.46 -5.26 2.62
CA TRP A 272 23.91 -4.16 3.40
C TRP A 272 23.22 -4.68 4.65
N ILE A 273 23.57 -4.12 5.80
CA ILE A 273 22.92 -4.45 7.06
C ILE A 273 21.58 -3.76 7.17
N VAL A 274 20.60 -4.45 7.75
CA VAL A 274 19.25 -3.93 7.93
C VAL A 274 18.85 -3.95 9.40
N GLN A 275 17.97 -3.01 9.79
CA GLN A 275 17.41 -2.99 11.14
C GLN A 275 16.02 -2.33 11.16
N TYR A 276 15.18 -2.75 12.11
CA TYR A 276 13.89 -2.11 12.32
C TYR A 276 14.06 -0.78 13.04
N GLU A 277 13.52 0.28 12.47
CA GLU A 277 13.53 1.64 13.01
C GLU A 277 12.20 2.35 12.76
N SER A 278 12.00 3.50 13.43
CA SER A 278 10.90 4.39 13.06
C SER A 278 11.23 5.16 11.79
N SER A 279 10.25 5.27 10.89
CA SER A 279 10.41 5.98 9.62
C SER A 279 10.81 7.45 9.81
N LEU A 280 11.66 7.95 8.92
CA LEU A 280 12.07 9.36 8.87
C LEU A 280 10.97 10.25 8.26
N ILE A 281 10.14 9.69 7.39
CA ILE A 281 9.09 10.42 6.66
C ILE A 281 7.70 9.95 7.14
N GLN A 282 6.79 10.92 7.25
CA GLN A 282 5.39 10.65 7.61
C GLN A 282 4.67 9.75 6.59
N PRO A 283 3.72 8.92 7.03
CA PRO A 283 3.32 8.70 8.42
C PRO A 283 4.39 7.94 9.21
N VAL A 284 4.51 8.23 10.51
CA VAL A 284 5.42 7.50 11.41
C VAL A 284 4.95 6.06 11.50
N ARG A 285 5.86 5.15 11.20
CA ARG A 285 5.65 3.69 11.19
C ARG A 285 6.97 2.97 11.38
N ASP A 286 6.92 1.70 11.69
CA ASP A 286 8.11 0.86 11.70
C ASP A 286 8.51 0.53 10.26
N VAL A 287 9.79 0.67 9.97
CA VAL A 287 10.40 0.37 8.67
C VAL A 287 11.61 -0.53 8.87
N LEU A 288 11.93 -1.31 7.88
CA LEU A 288 13.22 -1.96 7.76
C LEU A 288 14.18 -0.98 7.10
N ASP A 289 15.05 -0.39 7.89
CA ASP A 289 16.04 0.56 7.43
C ASP A 289 17.25 -0.17 6.86
N VAL A 290 17.65 0.23 5.66
CA VAL A 290 18.78 -0.38 4.92
C VAL A 290 19.98 0.52 4.97
N ASN A 291 21.02 0.10 5.69
CA ASN A 291 22.31 0.79 5.74
C ASN A 291 23.15 0.40 4.52
N MET A 292 23.29 1.33 3.58
CA MET A 292 23.99 1.13 2.31
C MET A 292 25.52 1.21 2.41
N GLY A 293 26.10 1.00 3.60
CA GLY A 293 27.55 1.00 3.81
C GLY A 293 28.18 2.36 3.54
N GLU A 294 29.14 2.44 2.62
CA GLU A 294 29.83 3.71 2.28
C GLU A 294 28.90 4.76 1.66
N PHE A 295 27.76 4.35 1.12
CA PHE A 295 26.73 5.24 0.56
C PHE A 295 25.67 5.65 1.57
N ALA A 296 25.72 5.14 2.80
CA ALA A 296 24.75 5.49 3.82
C ALA A 296 24.93 6.91 4.32
N SER A 297 23.83 7.65 4.47
CA SER A 297 23.79 9.01 5.01
C SER A 297 23.32 9.02 6.47
N GLY A 298 23.64 10.10 7.17
CA GLY A 298 23.33 10.24 8.60
C GLY A 298 24.40 9.67 9.53
N ASN A 299 24.13 9.74 10.83
CA ASN A 299 25.03 9.19 11.88
C ASN A 299 24.68 7.73 12.18
N ARG A 300 24.97 6.83 11.28
CA ARG A 300 24.68 5.38 11.41
C ARG A 300 25.92 4.55 11.52
#